data_697daba81332d4b23a4eea67df8b0605
#
_entry.id   697daba81332d4b23a4eea67df8b0605
#
_cell.length_a   1.000
_cell.length_b   1.000
_cell.length_c   1.000
_cell.angle_alpha   90.00
_cell.angle_beta   90.00
_cell.angle_gamma   90.00
#
_symmetry.space_group_name_H-M   'P 1'
#
loop_
_entity.id
_entity.type
_entity.pdbx_description
1 polymer ?
#
loop_
_entity_poly.entity_id
_entity_poly.type
_entity_poly.pdbx_seq_one_letter_code
_entity_poly.pdbx_strand_id
1 'polypeptide(L)'
;MLTVRYIEKLWDARKYSRLLEELIAPRVEAAAAGELADTPAAAAAALALVRLDELHQPQASLCPRLIRTLVALQESDGGWGDVATTALCLRALCLQNGQGQAIERGLAYLATLQQPAGIWPKIPIRRMPEDALVSAFVLAQLADSERFRDAVRFDAALARFESHRWSLDQGAQSLWDHARLRIPAMIATPAAAESSWS
;
A
#
# COMPACT_ATOMS: atom_id res chain seq x y z
N MET A 1 -6.01 -11.10 -8.05
CA MET A 1 -6.85 -10.04 -7.47
C MET A 1 -6.91 -10.21 -5.97
N LEU A 2 -6.45 -9.20 -5.20
CA LEU A 2 -6.48 -9.26 -3.75
C LEU A 2 -7.93 -9.19 -3.25
N THR A 3 -8.37 -10.21 -2.53
CA THR A 3 -9.67 -10.20 -1.84
C THR A 3 -9.54 -9.45 -0.52
N VAL A 4 -10.66 -8.92 0.01
CA VAL A 4 -10.71 -8.30 1.36
C VAL A 4 -10.07 -9.21 2.42
N ARG A 5 -10.37 -10.51 2.39
CA ARG A 5 -9.75 -11.51 3.29
C ARG A 5 -8.23 -11.62 3.13
N TYR A 6 -7.69 -11.32 1.95
CA TYR A 6 -6.26 -11.33 1.73
C TYR A 6 -5.60 -10.06 2.28
N ILE A 7 -6.26 -8.91 2.15
CA ILE A 7 -5.80 -7.66 2.78
C ILE A 7 -5.77 -7.81 4.29
N GLU A 8 -6.83 -8.37 4.89
CA GLU A 8 -6.87 -8.68 6.33
C GLU A 8 -5.74 -9.64 6.74
N LYS A 9 -5.50 -10.69 5.97
CA LYS A 9 -4.39 -11.62 6.22
C LYS A 9 -3.02 -10.98 6.07
N LEU A 10 -2.81 -10.10 5.08
CA LEU A 10 -1.56 -9.34 4.94
C LEU A 10 -1.34 -8.41 6.14
N TRP A 11 -2.41 -7.79 6.62
CA TRP A 11 -2.38 -6.93 7.78
C TRP A 11 -2.09 -7.71 9.06
N ASP A 12 -2.73 -8.85 9.24
CA ASP A 12 -2.50 -9.74 10.39
C ASP A 12 -1.12 -10.41 10.33
N ALA A 13 -0.65 -10.80 9.16
CA ALA A 13 0.71 -11.33 8.95
C ALA A 13 1.79 -10.32 9.34
N ARG A 14 1.49 -9.02 9.24
CA ARG A 14 2.35 -7.96 9.74
C ARG A 14 2.51 -7.99 11.26
N LYS A 15 1.50 -8.45 11.99
CA LYS A 15 1.54 -8.61 13.46
C LYS A 15 2.20 -9.92 13.90
N TYR A 16 2.27 -10.92 13.03
CA TYR A 16 2.67 -12.29 13.41
C TYR A 16 3.86 -12.79 12.57
N SER A 17 5.07 -12.69 13.13
CA SER A 17 6.31 -13.17 12.49
C SER A 17 6.28 -14.63 12.06
N ARG A 18 5.51 -15.47 12.75
CA ARG A 18 5.39 -16.90 12.45
C ARG A 18 4.71 -17.22 11.12
N LEU A 19 3.74 -16.42 10.70
CA LEU A 19 3.09 -16.54 9.39
C LEU A 19 4.04 -16.23 8.22
N LEU A 20 5.07 -15.45 8.46
CA LEU A 20 6.08 -15.09 7.48
C LEU A 20 6.99 -16.25 7.12
N GLU A 21 7.47 -16.98 8.13
CA GLU A 21 8.35 -18.13 7.91
C GLU A 21 7.60 -19.29 7.26
N GLU A 22 6.36 -19.53 7.67
CA GLU A 22 5.56 -20.67 7.19
C GLU A 22 4.87 -20.42 5.84
N LEU A 23 4.47 -19.17 5.54
CA LEU A 23 3.67 -18.85 4.35
C LEU A 23 4.43 -18.09 3.27
N ILE A 24 5.42 -17.29 3.64
CA ILE A 24 6.08 -16.37 2.71
C ILE A 24 7.42 -16.91 2.23
N ALA A 25 8.25 -17.50 3.08
CA ALA A 25 9.53 -18.03 2.66
C ALA A 25 9.39 -19.12 1.57
N PRO A 26 8.53 -20.15 1.73
CA PRO A 26 8.31 -21.13 0.66
C PRO A 26 7.71 -20.52 -0.61
N ARG A 27 6.89 -19.48 -0.49
CA ARG A 27 6.24 -18.83 -1.63
C ARG A 27 7.14 -17.84 -2.36
N VAL A 28 8.07 -17.21 -1.65
CA VAL A 28 9.11 -16.38 -2.28
C VAL A 28 10.08 -17.27 -3.07
N GLU A 29 10.40 -18.46 -2.57
CA GLU A 29 11.21 -19.44 -3.28
C GLU A 29 10.47 -20.00 -4.49
N ALA A 30 9.19 -20.33 -4.36
CA ALA A 30 8.34 -20.79 -5.45
C ALA A 30 8.05 -19.67 -6.49
N ALA A 31 7.88 -18.41 -6.06
CA ALA A 31 7.78 -17.27 -6.98
C ALA A 31 9.06 -17.03 -7.77
N ALA A 32 10.21 -17.21 -7.13
CA ALA A 32 11.51 -17.17 -7.79
C ALA A 32 11.71 -18.33 -8.78
N ALA A 33 10.99 -19.44 -8.60
CA ALA A 33 10.99 -20.61 -9.48
C ALA A 33 9.88 -20.58 -10.56
N GLY A 34 8.98 -19.58 -10.56
CA GLY A 34 7.89 -19.46 -11.55
C GLY A 34 6.69 -20.38 -11.32
N GLU A 35 6.55 -20.99 -10.14
CA GLU A 35 5.58 -22.07 -9.87
C GLU A 35 4.28 -21.62 -9.19
N LEU A 36 4.03 -20.31 -9.00
CA LEU A 36 2.88 -19.82 -8.24
C LEU A 36 1.71 -19.39 -9.14
N ALA A 37 0.72 -20.27 -9.26
CA ALA A 37 -0.50 -20.00 -10.01
C ALA A 37 -1.53 -19.10 -9.27
N ASP A 38 -1.56 -19.04 -7.94
CA ASP A 38 -2.70 -18.50 -7.18
C ASP A 38 -2.40 -17.36 -6.17
N THR A 39 -1.14 -16.98 -5.98
CA THR A 39 -0.81 -15.84 -5.10
C THR A 39 -0.07 -14.80 -5.92
N PRO A 40 -0.42 -13.50 -5.81
CA PRO A 40 0.35 -12.47 -6.48
C PRO A 40 1.80 -12.52 -5.98
N ALA A 41 2.70 -13.07 -6.78
CA ALA A 41 4.12 -13.21 -6.46
C ALA A 41 4.72 -11.85 -6.04
N ALA A 42 4.24 -10.77 -6.65
CA ALA A 42 4.56 -9.41 -6.30
C ALA A 42 4.20 -9.07 -4.84
N ALA A 43 2.98 -9.43 -4.40
CA ALA A 43 2.55 -9.17 -3.02
C ALA A 43 3.40 -9.94 -2.00
N ALA A 44 3.73 -11.20 -2.29
CA ALA A 44 4.58 -12.00 -1.41
C ALA A 44 6.01 -11.43 -1.31
N ALA A 45 6.60 -11.05 -2.44
CA ALA A 45 7.93 -10.43 -2.48
C ALA A 45 7.96 -9.08 -1.75
N ALA A 46 6.93 -8.24 -1.96
CA ALA A 46 6.80 -6.95 -1.30
C ALA A 46 6.66 -7.10 0.22
N LEU A 47 5.80 -8.02 0.68
CA LEU A 47 5.61 -8.27 2.11
C LEU A 47 6.89 -8.77 2.77
N ALA A 48 7.64 -9.66 2.10
CA ALA A 48 8.92 -10.13 2.60
C ALA A 48 9.93 -8.98 2.79
N LEU A 49 10.03 -8.05 1.81
CA LEU A 49 10.89 -6.86 1.92
C LEU A 49 10.48 -5.95 3.07
N VAL A 50 9.20 -5.61 3.17
CA VAL A 50 8.67 -4.77 4.27
C VAL A 50 8.98 -5.41 5.62
N ARG A 51 8.83 -6.72 5.72
CA ARG A 51 9.06 -7.41 6.97
C ARG A 51 10.53 -7.52 7.36
N LEU A 52 11.41 -7.75 6.39
CA LEU A 52 12.86 -7.73 6.62
C LEU A 52 13.32 -6.35 7.14
N ASP A 53 12.74 -5.28 6.60
CA ASP A 53 12.99 -3.92 7.05
C ASP A 53 12.50 -3.70 8.50
N GLU A 54 11.27 -4.08 8.80
CA GLU A 54 10.68 -3.97 10.15
C GLU A 54 11.45 -4.75 11.21
N LEU A 55 12.03 -5.88 10.85
CA LEU A 55 12.85 -6.71 11.74
C LEU A 55 14.31 -6.24 11.82
N HIS A 56 14.68 -5.20 11.07
CA HIS A 56 16.07 -4.73 10.94
C HIS A 56 17.04 -5.86 10.55
N GLN A 57 16.57 -6.77 9.70
CA GLN A 57 17.34 -7.93 9.21
C GLN A 57 17.62 -7.81 7.70
N PRO A 58 18.52 -6.91 7.28
CA PRO A 58 18.89 -6.82 5.88
C PRO A 58 19.62 -8.10 5.45
N GLN A 59 18.95 -8.91 4.62
CA GLN A 59 19.58 -10.05 3.99
C GLN A 59 20.19 -9.62 2.66
N ALA A 60 21.51 -9.41 2.66
CA ALA A 60 22.23 -8.84 1.52
C ALA A 60 22.05 -9.60 0.20
N SER A 61 21.76 -10.88 0.22
CA SER A 61 21.52 -11.69 -0.98
C SER A 61 20.05 -11.74 -1.39
N LEU A 62 19.12 -11.71 -0.44
CA LEU A 62 17.69 -11.87 -0.69
C LEU A 62 17.02 -10.56 -1.14
N CYS A 63 17.31 -9.44 -0.47
CA CYS A 63 16.69 -8.17 -0.81
C CYS A 63 16.86 -7.75 -2.28
N PRO A 64 18.06 -7.79 -2.88
CA PRO A 64 18.23 -7.46 -4.30
C PRO A 64 17.48 -8.40 -5.26
N ARG A 65 17.29 -9.67 -4.87
CA ARG A 65 16.50 -10.62 -5.68
C ARG A 65 15.03 -10.27 -5.64
N LEU A 66 14.48 -10.00 -4.45
CA LEU A 66 13.09 -9.60 -4.27
C LEU A 66 12.77 -8.29 -5.00
N ILE A 67 13.67 -7.30 -4.93
CA ILE A 67 13.54 -6.04 -5.66
C ILE A 67 13.47 -6.28 -7.17
N ARG A 68 14.40 -7.08 -7.72
CA ARG A 68 14.37 -7.43 -9.14
C ARG A 68 13.09 -8.13 -9.54
N THR A 69 12.58 -9.03 -8.70
CA THR A 69 11.29 -9.70 -8.93
C THR A 69 10.15 -8.69 -8.96
N LEU A 70 10.09 -7.73 -8.03
CA LEU A 70 9.06 -6.69 -8.05
C LEU A 70 9.12 -5.86 -9.33
N VAL A 71 10.30 -5.39 -9.72
CA VAL A 71 10.48 -4.59 -10.94
C VAL A 71 10.09 -5.40 -12.19
N ALA A 72 10.45 -6.67 -12.25
CA ALA A 72 10.12 -7.55 -13.38
C ALA A 72 8.62 -7.88 -13.48
N LEU A 73 7.89 -7.91 -12.35
CA LEU A 73 6.46 -8.19 -12.28
C LEU A 73 5.59 -6.92 -12.44
N GLN A 74 6.19 -5.75 -12.60
CA GLN A 74 5.42 -4.52 -12.85
C GLN A 74 4.78 -4.57 -14.23
N GLU A 75 3.48 -4.37 -14.30
CA GLU A 75 2.72 -4.40 -15.54
C GLU A 75 2.94 -3.16 -16.40
N SER A 76 2.48 -3.22 -17.65
CA SER A 76 2.66 -2.11 -18.62
C SER A 76 1.95 -0.83 -18.20
N ASP A 77 0.85 -0.94 -17.43
CA ASP A 77 0.11 0.20 -16.88
C ASP A 77 0.78 0.83 -15.65
N GLY A 78 1.85 0.23 -15.14
CA GLY A 78 2.61 0.68 -13.99
C GLY A 78 2.18 0.06 -12.65
N GLY A 79 1.10 -0.71 -12.62
CA GLY A 79 0.62 -1.41 -11.43
C GLY A 79 1.25 -2.79 -11.22
N TRP A 80 0.72 -3.49 -10.22
CA TRP A 80 0.98 -4.90 -9.94
C TRP A 80 -0.35 -5.64 -9.77
N GLY A 81 -1.22 -5.54 -10.79
CA GLY A 81 -2.50 -6.22 -10.87
C GLY A 81 -3.67 -5.49 -10.20
N ASP A 82 -3.51 -4.98 -9.00
CA ASP A 82 -4.56 -4.24 -8.28
C ASP A 82 -4.00 -3.15 -7.36
N VAL A 83 -4.89 -2.30 -6.84
CA VAL A 83 -4.56 -1.14 -6.02
C VAL A 83 -3.81 -1.53 -4.74
N ALA A 84 -4.27 -2.55 -4.03
CA ALA A 84 -3.68 -2.94 -2.75
C ALA A 84 -2.31 -3.60 -2.94
N THR A 85 -2.16 -4.47 -3.94
CA THR A 85 -0.87 -5.06 -4.31
C THR A 85 0.11 -3.97 -4.74
N THR A 86 -0.35 -3.00 -5.54
CA THR A 86 0.48 -1.87 -5.98
C THR A 86 0.95 -1.03 -4.80
N ALA A 87 0.07 -0.70 -3.83
CA ALA A 87 0.46 0.05 -2.64
C ALA A 87 1.52 -0.68 -1.81
N LEU A 88 1.38 -2.00 -1.65
CA LEU A 88 2.34 -2.82 -0.93
C LEU A 88 3.70 -2.90 -1.64
N CYS A 89 3.70 -3.06 -2.97
CA CYS A 89 4.92 -3.06 -3.79
C CYS A 89 5.64 -1.71 -3.73
N LEU A 90 4.89 -0.61 -3.82
CA LEU A 90 5.43 0.73 -3.66
C LEU A 90 6.05 0.93 -2.28
N ARG A 91 5.37 0.49 -1.21
CA ARG A 91 5.93 0.52 0.15
C ARG A 91 7.27 -0.19 0.21
N ALA A 92 7.34 -1.41 -0.34
CA ALA A 92 8.57 -2.21 -0.35
C ALA A 92 9.70 -1.53 -1.15
N LEU A 93 9.40 -0.94 -2.31
CA LEU A 93 10.38 -0.24 -3.14
C LEU A 93 10.84 1.09 -2.53
N CYS A 94 9.95 1.82 -1.83
CA CYS A 94 10.30 3.06 -1.12
C CYS A 94 11.26 2.84 0.05
N LEU A 95 11.27 1.66 0.66
CA LEU A 95 12.23 1.28 1.70
C LEU A 95 13.63 1.03 1.13
N GLN A 96 13.73 0.85 -0.19
CA GLN A 96 14.97 0.52 -0.89
C GLN A 96 15.35 1.66 -1.84
N ASN A 97 16.57 2.13 -1.77
CA ASN A 97 17.04 3.20 -2.65
C ASN A 97 17.26 2.68 -4.09
N GLY A 98 16.92 3.47 -5.10
CA GLY A 98 17.37 3.24 -6.47
C GLY A 98 16.33 2.75 -7.49
N GLN A 99 15.04 2.61 -7.13
CA GLN A 99 13.99 2.13 -8.04
C GLN A 99 13.04 3.26 -8.50
N GLY A 100 13.56 4.47 -8.73
CA GLY A 100 12.78 5.68 -9.01
C GLY A 100 11.74 5.49 -10.12
N GLN A 101 12.12 4.93 -11.27
CA GLN A 101 11.22 4.75 -12.40
C GLN A 101 10.06 3.79 -12.11
N ALA A 102 10.30 2.68 -11.40
CA ALA A 102 9.24 1.76 -11.02
C ALA A 102 8.27 2.39 -10.01
N ILE A 103 8.81 3.17 -9.07
CA ILE A 103 8.01 3.93 -8.10
C ILE A 103 7.13 4.96 -8.81
N GLU A 104 7.69 5.79 -9.70
CA GLU A 104 6.92 6.79 -10.45
C GLU A 104 5.78 6.18 -11.28
N ARG A 105 6.03 5.07 -11.95
CA ARG A 105 4.98 4.36 -12.71
C ARG A 105 3.88 3.82 -11.79
N GLY A 106 4.23 3.24 -10.65
CA GLY A 106 3.26 2.73 -9.68
C GLY A 106 2.44 3.85 -9.04
N LEU A 107 3.04 5.00 -8.73
CA LEU A 107 2.34 6.19 -8.24
C LEU A 107 1.37 6.74 -9.29
N ALA A 108 1.78 6.82 -10.55
CA ALA A 108 0.92 7.23 -11.66
C ALA A 108 -0.28 6.28 -11.83
N TYR A 109 -0.07 4.97 -11.69
CA TYR A 109 -1.16 3.99 -11.68
C TYR A 109 -2.17 4.26 -10.57
N LEU A 110 -1.71 4.46 -9.32
CA LEU A 110 -2.61 4.79 -8.20
C LEU A 110 -3.36 6.11 -8.43
N ALA A 111 -2.67 7.14 -8.92
CA ALA A 111 -3.29 8.44 -9.24
C ALA A 111 -4.36 8.33 -10.32
N THR A 112 -4.15 7.48 -11.34
CA THR A 112 -5.11 7.26 -12.43
C THR A 112 -6.39 6.59 -11.94
N LEU A 113 -6.30 5.65 -10.99
CA LEU A 113 -7.45 4.92 -10.45
C LEU A 113 -8.15 5.65 -9.32
N GLN A 114 -7.51 6.65 -8.71
CA GLN A 114 -8.09 7.42 -7.62
C GLN A 114 -9.29 8.24 -8.10
N GLN A 115 -10.39 8.16 -7.38
CA GLN A 115 -11.60 8.91 -7.68
C GLN A 115 -11.51 10.36 -7.18
N PRO A 116 -12.40 11.26 -7.62
CA PRO A 116 -12.38 12.66 -7.20
C PRO A 116 -12.46 12.86 -5.67
N ALA A 117 -13.13 11.96 -4.97
CA ALA A 117 -13.22 11.96 -3.50
C ALA A 117 -11.93 11.49 -2.80
N GLY A 118 -10.88 11.17 -3.54
CA GLY A 118 -9.61 10.71 -2.97
C GLY A 118 -9.58 9.21 -2.63
N ILE A 119 -10.62 8.45 -2.96
CA ILE A 119 -10.79 7.04 -2.61
C ILE A 119 -10.52 6.15 -3.81
N TRP A 120 -10.02 4.95 -3.58
CA TRP A 120 -9.74 3.96 -4.62
C TRP A 120 -10.83 2.89 -4.71
N PRO A 121 -11.07 2.35 -5.92
CA PRO A 121 -11.98 1.23 -6.11
C PRO A 121 -11.33 -0.08 -5.67
N LYS A 122 -12.17 -1.06 -5.31
CA LYS A 122 -11.73 -2.41 -4.99
C LYS A 122 -11.14 -3.15 -6.19
N ILE A 123 -11.73 -2.93 -7.36
CA ILE A 123 -11.28 -3.49 -8.64
C ILE A 123 -10.60 -2.37 -9.43
N PRO A 124 -9.49 -2.61 -10.16
CA PRO A 124 -8.75 -1.58 -10.86
C PRO A 124 -9.48 -1.07 -12.12
N ILE A 125 -10.73 -0.70 -11.95
CA ILE A 125 -11.59 -0.10 -12.96
C ILE A 125 -12.11 1.23 -12.40
N ARG A 126 -11.74 2.33 -13.01
CA ARG A 126 -12.01 3.70 -12.54
C ARG A 126 -13.48 4.02 -12.22
N ARG A 127 -14.43 3.29 -12.83
CA ARG A 127 -15.88 3.50 -12.65
C ARG A 127 -16.50 2.60 -11.58
N MET A 128 -15.69 1.75 -10.94
CA MET A 128 -16.19 0.87 -9.88
C MET A 128 -16.43 1.65 -8.60
N PRO A 129 -17.35 1.18 -7.74
CA PRO A 129 -17.60 1.80 -6.44
C PRO A 129 -16.34 1.95 -5.60
N GLU A 130 -16.28 3.03 -4.84
CA GLU A 130 -15.26 3.29 -3.84
C GLU A 130 -15.20 2.15 -2.81
N ASP A 131 -14.00 1.83 -2.35
CA ASP A 131 -13.78 0.84 -1.31
C ASP A 131 -12.96 1.45 -0.18
N ALA A 132 -13.58 1.61 0.99
CA ALA A 132 -12.94 2.22 2.14
C ALA A 132 -11.80 1.36 2.69
N LEU A 133 -11.94 0.02 2.70
CA LEU A 133 -10.91 -0.87 3.21
C LEU A 133 -9.65 -0.84 2.34
N VAL A 134 -9.80 -0.91 1.02
CA VAL A 134 -8.68 -0.80 0.06
C VAL A 134 -8.01 0.55 0.21
N SER A 135 -8.79 1.63 0.31
CA SER A 135 -8.26 2.99 0.41
C SER A 135 -7.53 3.23 1.73
N ALA A 136 -8.09 2.75 2.85
CA ALA A 136 -7.41 2.79 4.15
C ALA A 136 -6.10 1.98 4.13
N PHE A 137 -6.08 0.84 3.41
CA PHE A 137 -4.86 0.05 3.23
C PHE A 137 -3.79 0.82 2.45
N VAL A 138 -4.16 1.48 1.33
CA VAL A 138 -3.24 2.33 0.56
C VAL A 138 -2.61 3.40 1.45
N LEU A 139 -3.44 4.13 2.20
CA LEU A 139 -2.97 5.17 3.11
C LEU A 139 -2.08 4.58 4.22
N ALA A 140 -2.44 3.43 4.80
CA ALA A 140 -1.63 2.75 5.81
C ALA A 140 -0.25 2.33 5.28
N GLN A 141 -0.11 2.05 3.99
CA GLN A 141 1.18 1.71 3.38
C GLN A 141 2.02 2.94 3.02
N LEU A 142 1.41 4.02 2.53
CA LEU A 142 2.11 5.07 1.79
C LEU A 142 1.98 6.49 2.37
N ALA A 143 1.16 6.73 3.40
CA ALA A 143 0.87 8.08 3.90
C ALA A 143 2.11 8.85 4.40
N ASP A 144 3.17 8.18 4.82
CA ASP A 144 4.45 8.78 5.21
C ASP A 144 5.34 9.18 4.01
N SER A 145 5.06 8.69 2.81
CA SER A 145 5.82 9.02 1.60
C SER A 145 5.39 10.37 1.01
N GLU A 146 6.32 11.34 0.96
CA GLU A 146 6.09 12.63 0.30
C GLU A 146 5.72 12.44 -1.17
N ARG A 147 6.48 11.63 -1.92
CA ARG A 147 6.22 11.33 -3.33
C ARG A 147 4.80 10.80 -3.56
N PHE A 148 4.28 9.98 -2.64
CA PHE A 148 2.90 9.49 -2.74
C PHE A 148 1.91 10.63 -2.54
N ARG A 149 2.11 11.46 -1.49
CA ARG A 149 1.21 12.57 -1.20
C ARG A 149 1.13 13.57 -2.35
N ASP A 150 2.26 13.84 -3.01
CA ASP A 150 2.34 14.76 -4.16
C ASP A 150 1.69 14.16 -5.43
N ALA A 151 1.75 12.84 -5.58
CA ALA A 151 1.23 12.17 -6.77
C ALA A 151 -0.30 11.98 -6.77
N VAL A 152 -0.94 11.96 -5.58
CA VAL A 152 -2.36 11.64 -5.42
C VAL A 152 -3.15 12.79 -4.80
N ARG A 153 -4.46 12.70 -4.81
CA ARG A 153 -5.36 13.65 -4.11
C ARG A 153 -5.40 13.33 -2.61
N PHE A 154 -4.27 13.54 -1.95
CA PHE A 154 -4.07 13.11 -0.57
C PHE A 154 -5.03 13.81 0.39
N ASP A 155 -5.17 15.14 0.29
CA ASP A 155 -6.05 15.93 1.16
C ASP A 155 -7.53 15.55 1.00
N ALA A 156 -7.96 15.23 -0.23
CA ALA A 156 -9.30 14.73 -0.49
C ALA A 156 -9.55 13.39 0.21
N ALA A 157 -8.55 12.48 0.17
CA ALA A 157 -8.63 11.21 0.87
C ALA A 157 -8.73 11.40 2.39
N LEU A 158 -7.92 12.28 2.98
CA LEU A 158 -7.98 12.60 4.41
C LEU A 158 -9.35 13.16 4.79
N ALA A 159 -9.83 14.18 4.07
CA ALA A 159 -11.13 14.79 4.33
C ALA A 159 -12.27 13.76 4.23
N ARG A 160 -12.22 12.86 3.27
CA ARG A 160 -13.20 11.78 3.09
C ARG A 160 -13.22 10.83 4.29
N PHE A 161 -12.07 10.37 4.76
CA PHE A 161 -11.97 9.46 5.90
C PHE A 161 -12.39 10.14 7.21
N GLU A 162 -11.98 11.38 7.46
CA GLU A 162 -12.38 12.12 8.66
C GLU A 162 -13.89 12.39 8.71
N SER A 163 -14.50 12.80 7.59
CA SER A 163 -15.92 13.08 7.52
C SER A 163 -16.83 11.84 7.63
N HIS A 164 -16.31 10.65 7.26
CA HIS A 164 -17.09 9.41 7.23
C HIS A 164 -16.58 8.36 8.24
N ARG A 165 -15.75 8.75 9.18
CA ARG A 165 -15.13 7.85 10.16
C ARG A 165 -16.13 6.93 10.85
N TRP A 166 -17.30 7.44 11.17
CA TRP A 166 -18.35 6.71 11.89
C TRP A 166 -19.10 5.67 11.04
N SER A 167 -18.94 5.72 9.73
CA SER A 167 -19.53 4.77 8.79
C SER A 167 -18.57 3.70 8.29
N LEU A 168 -17.31 3.73 8.73
CA LEU A 168 -16.31 2.73 8.36
C LEU A 168 -16.60 1.42 9.10
N ASP A 169 -16.41 0.30 8.42
CA ASP A 169 -16.35 -0.98 9.08
C ASP A 169 -15.11 -1.09 9.98
N GLN A 170 -15.08 -2.09 10.86
CA GLN A 170 -14.00 -2.27 11.83
C GLN A 170 -12.62 -2.42 11.16
N GLY A 171 -12.56 -3.10 10.00
CA GLY A 171 -11.32 -3.31 9.27
C GLY A 171 -10.77 -2.00 8.70
N ALA A 172 -11.61 -1.25 7.99
CA ALA A 172 -11.25 0.05 7.42
C ALA A 172 -10.88 1.06 8.52
N GLN A 173 -11.61 1.07 9.64
CA GLN A 173 -11.30 1.94 10.78
C GLN A 173 -9.94 1.64 11.39
N SER A 174 -9.63 0.36 11.63
CA SER A 174 -8.33 -0.05 12.19
C SER A 174 -7.16 0.36 11.26
N LEU A 175 -7.32 0.18 9.95
CA LEU A 175 -6.32 0.60 8.96
C LEU A 175 -6.18 2.13 8.91
N TRP A 176 -7.30 2.86 8.97
CA TRP A 176 -7.29 4.31 8.99
C TRP A 176 -6.60 4.86 10.24
N ASP A 177 -6.92 4.33 11.43
CA ASP A 177 -6.26 4.74 12.66
C ASP A 177 -4.75 4.49 12.62
N HIS A 178 -4.32 3.39 11.97
CA HIS A 178 -2.90 3.15 11.73
C HIS A 178 -2.29 4.13 10.72
N ALA A 179 -2.99 4.43 9.62
CA ALA A 179 -2.53 5.38 8.62
C ALA A 179 -2.29 6.76 9.23
N ARG A 180 -3.21 7.22 10.09
CA ARG A 180 -3.10 8.51 10.79
C ARG A 180 -1.83 8.65 11.61
N LEU A 181 -1.35 7.59 12.24
CA LEU A 181 -0.11 7.61 13.01
C LEU A 181 1.14 7.80 12.13
N ARG A 182 1.01 7.56 10.84
CA ARG A 182 2.10 7.70 9.86
C ARG A 182 2.07 9.03 9.10
N ILE A 183 0.95 9.76 9.18
CA ILE A 183 0.83 11.08 8.57
C ILE A 183 1.66 12.07 9.39
N PRO A 184 2.59 12.84 8.76
CA PRO A 184 3.36 13.85 9.46
C PRO A 184 2.47 14.86 10.18
N ALA A 185 2.79 15.21 11.43
CA ALA A 185 1.98 16.09 12.27
C ALA A 185 1.69 17.48 11.65
N MET A 186 2.58 17.97 10.78
CA MET A 186 2.39 19.25 10.08
C MET A 186 1.24 19.23 9.06
N ILE A 187 0.81 18.04 8.62
CA ILE A 187 -0.26 17.88 7.62
C ILE A 187 -1.59 17.56 8.33
N ALA A 188 -1.54 16.97 9.52
CA ALA A 188 -2.70 16.54 10.28
C ALA A 188 -3.50 17.69 10.94
N THR A 189 -3.00 18.92 10.91
CA THR A 189 -3.71 20.07 11.48
C THR A 189 -4.53 20.71 10.36
N PRO A 190 -5.88 20.60 10.35
CA PRO A 190 -6.69 21.42 9.47
C PRO A 190 -6.40 22.89 9.82
N ALA A 191 -6.17 23.70 8.80
CA ALA A 191 -6.02 25.14 8.97
C ALA A 191 -7.19 25.62 9.84
N ALA A 192 -6.87 26.05 11.06
CA ALA A 192 -7.86 26.67 11.92
C ALA A 192 -8.45 27.84 11.14
N ALA A 193 -9.73 27.74 10.80
CA ALA A 193 -10.46 28.83 10.20
C ALA A 193 -10.24 30.04 11.12
N GLU A 194 -9.47 31.00 10.65
CA GLU A 194 -9.37 32.30 11.28
C GLU A 194 -10.79 32.88 11.29
N SER A 195 -11.49 32.63 12.38
CA SER A 195 -12.68 33.40 12.69
C SER A 195 -12.23 34.81 13.06
N SER A 196 -12.10 35.65 12.04
CA SER A 196 -12.05 37.10 12.22
C SER A 196 -13.36 37.57 12.84
N TRP A 197 -13.37 37.72 14.13
CA TRP A 197 -14.35 38.53 14.83
C TRP A 197 -13.89 39.97 14.68
N SER A 198 -14.58 40.71 13.85
CA SER A 198 -14.62 42.20 13.84
C SER A 198 -16.01 42.63 14.09
#